data_27f23eaff11c197ac705f3aafc454a14
#
_entry.id   27f23eaff11c197ac705f3aafc454a14
#
_cell.length_a   1.000
_cell.length_b   1.000
_cell.length_c   1.000
_cell.angle_alpha   90.00
_cell.angle_beta   90.00
_cell.angle_gamma   90.00
#
_symmetry.space_group_name_H-M   'P 1'
#
loop_
_entity.id
_entity.type
_entity.pdbx_description
1 polymer ?
#
loop_
_entity_poly.entity_id
_entity_poly.type
_entity_poly.pdbx_seq_one_letter_code
_entity_poly.pdbx_strand_id
1 'polypeptide(L)'
;MSEAGHKFLAKLGKKRLRPGGKRATDWLIAEGGFSKEKRILEVACNRGTTAIELAQRFGCKITAVDMDAQALEVAKKSAETAGVGHLIRFERANAMKLPYEDASFDIVINEAMLTMQADQAKKKCVMEYLRVLKPEGLLLTHDVLLKEAKESVRQELSQAIHVNVGPLTQDGWEQVM
;
A
#
# COMPACT_ATOMS: atom_id res chain seq x y z
N MET A 1 -4.58 23.25 -12.38
CA MET A 1 -4.89 22.05 -11.56
C MET A 1 -3.71 21.84 -10.60
N SER A 2 -3.93 21.90 -9.30
CA SER A 2 -2.88 21.67 -8.31
C SER A 2 -2.47 20.18 -8.35
N GLU A 3 -1.17 19.94 -8.39
CA GLU A 3 -0.64 18.59 -8.38
C GLU A 3 -0.88 17.94 -7.01
N ALA A 4 -1.30 16.67 -6.98
CA ALA A 4 -1.52 15.95 -5.72
C ALA A 4 -0.26 15.95 -4.85
N GLY A 5 -0.38 16.22 -3.55
CA GLY A 5 0.73 16.46 -2.65
C GLY A 5 1.79 15.34 -2.62
N HIS A 6 1.39 14.07 -2.81
CA HIS A 6 2.34 12.95 -2.91
C HIS A 6 3.23 13.05 -4.16
N LYS A 7 2.71 13.53 -5.31
CA LYS A 7 3.50 13.74 -6.53
C LYS A 7 4.50 14.88 -6.35
N PHE A 8 4.09 15.96 -5.68
CA PHE A 8 4.99 17.06 -5.34
C PHE A 8 6.12 16.62 -4.40
N LEU A 9 5.79 15.87 -3.34
CA LEU A 9 6.81 15.33 -2.42
C LEU A 9 7.79 14.37 -3.13
N ALA A 10 7.29 13.58 -4.10
CA ALA A 10 8.14 12.71 -4.91
C ALA A 10 9.15 13.50 -5.76
N LYS A 11 8.75 14.65 -6.32
CA LYS A 11 9.65 15.56 -7.04
C LYS A 11 10.74 16.17 -6.15
N LEU A 12 10.45 16.37 -4.86
CA LEU A 12 11.41 16.82 -3.86
C LEU A 12 12.35 15.69 -3.37
N GLY A 13 12.34 14.53 -4.00
CA GLY A 13 13.22 13.41 -3.69
C GLY A 13 12.79 12.56 -2.48
N LYS A 14 11.60 12.80 -1.90
CA LYS A 14 11.09 11.92 -0.85
C LYS A 14 10.73 10.55 -1.44
N LYS A 15 11.33 9.50 -0.90
CA LYS A 15 11.12 8.11 -1.35
C LYS A 15 9.90 7.44 -0.72
N ARG A 16 9.45 7.91 0.46
CA ARG A 16 8.28 7.40 1.19
C ARG A 16 7.30 8.54 1.41
N LEU A 17 6.11 8.40 0.83
CA LEU A 17 5.11 9.46 0.70
C LEU A 17 3.87 9.19 1.55
N ARG A 18 4.07 8.59 2.74
CA ARG A 18 3.00 8.15 3.63
C ARG A 18 3.23 8.63 5.07
N PRO A 19 2.16 8.78 5.86
CA PRO A 19 2.25 9.06 7.29
C PRO A 19 3.16 8.04 8.00
N GLY A 20 3.88 8.45 9.05
CA GLY A 20 4.82 7.57 9.78
C GLY A 20 6.11 7.21 9.02
N GLY A 21 6.16 7.41 7.70
CA GLY A 21 7.35 7.23 6.87
C GLY A 21 8.02 5.87 7.03
N LYS A 22 9.35 5.87 7.17
CA LYS A 22 10.14 4.63 7.33
C LYS A 22 9.78 3.85 8.61
N ARG A 23 9.54 4.55 9.71
CA ARG A 23 9.27 3.90 11.01
C ARG A 23 8.02 3.02 10.98
N ALA A 24 6.95 3.49 10.34
CA ALA A 24 5.72 2.71 10.21
C ALA A 24 5.95 1.46 9.33
N THR A 25 6.66 1.62 8.21
CA THR A 25 7.01 0.48 7.36
C THR A 25 7.89 -0.53 8.09
N ASP A 26 8.90 -0.07 8.84
CA ASP A 26 9.79 -0.96 9.60
C ASP A 26 9.00 -1.79 10.63
N TRP A 27 7.98 -1.18 11.25
CA TRP A 27 7.08 -1.89 12.15
C TRP A 27 6.27 -2.97 11.41
N LEU A 28 5.63 -2.64 10.29
CA LEU A 28 4.92 -3.63 9.47
C LEU A 28 5.84 -4.78 9.03
N ILE A 29 7.08 -4.45 8.69
CA ILE A 29 8.06 -5.46 8.27
C ILE A 29 8.44 -6.38 9.44
N ALA A 30 8.56 -5.84 10.65
CA ALA A 30 8.87 -6.64 11.84
C ALA A 30 7.75 -7.62 12.19
N GLU A 31 6.48 -7.19 12.06
CA GLU A 31 5.31 -8.03 12.35
C GLU A 31 4.98 -9.04 11.24
N GLY A 32 5.45 -8.82 10.00
CA GLY A 32 4.99 -9.56 8.83
C GLY A 32 5.53 -10.99 8.69
N GLY A 33 6.60 -11.36 9.39
CA GLY A 33 7.20 -12.69 9.28
C GLY A 33 7.56 -13.06 7.83
N PHE A 34 8.14 -12.11 7.09
CA PHE A 34 8.53 -12.29 5.68
C PHE A 34 9.64 -13.31 5.53
N SER A 35 9.56 -14.14 4.48
CA SER A 35 10.59 -15.11 4.12
C SER A 35 10.55 -15.43 2.62
N LYS A 36 11.59 -16.10 2.11
CA LYS A 36 11.70 -16.48 0.68
C LYS A 36 10.62 -17.48 0.23
N GLU A 37 10.02 -18.21 1.16
CA GLU A 37 8.97 -19.19 0.90
C GLU A 37 7.60 -18.55 0.74
N LYS A 38 7.41 -17.33 1.23
CA LYS A 38 6.13 -16.62 1.20
C LYS A 38 5.92 -15.85 -0.10
N ARG A 39 4.69 -15.87 -0.58
CA ARG A 39 4.21 -15.06 -1.72
C ARG A 39 3.54 -13.81 -1.17
N ILE A 40 4.05 -12.66 -1.56
CA ILE A 40 3.63 -11.36 -1.06
C ILE A 40 2.87 -10.61 -2.16
N LEU A 41 1.78 -9.95 -1.79
CA LEU A 41 1.12 -8.94 -2.61
C LEU A 41 1.29 -7.57 -1.95
N GLU A 42 1.95 -6.62 -2.61
CA GLU A 42 1.94 -5.20 -2.21
C GLU A 42 0.93 -4.45 -3.07
N VAL A 43 -0.09 -3.86 -2.45
CA VAL A 43 -1.13 -3.07 -3.13
C VAL A 43 -0.86 -1.58 -2.97
N ALA A 44 -1.00 -0.82 -4.07
CA ALA A 44 -0.62 0.58 -4.18
C ALA A 44 0.88 0.81 -3.92
N CYS A 45 1.71 0.01 -4.58
CA CYS A 45 3.15 -0.03 -4.38
C CYS A 45 3.88 1.25 -4.83
N ASN A 46 3.24 2.13 -5.58
CA ASN A 46 3.82 3.34 -6.14
C ASN A 46 5.17 3.03 -6.84
N ARG A 47 6.28 3.59 -6.36
CA ARG A 47 7.64 3.37 -6.89
C ARG A 47 8.31 2.10 -6.36
N GLY A 48 7.58 1.19 -5.72
CA GLY A 48 8.06 -0.11 -5.27
C GLY A 48 9.07 -0.09 -4.13
N THR A 49 9.10 0.99 -3.34
CA THR A 49 10.13 1.15 -2.29
C THR A 49 10.06 0.05 -1.24
N THR A 50 8.85 -0.35 -0.81
CA THR A 50 8.65 -1.42 0.18
C THR A 50 8.91 -2.78 -0.45
N ALA A 51 8.40 -3.06 -1.66
CA ALA A 51 8.70 -4.30 -2.37
C ALA A 51 10.21 -4.54 -2.54
N ILE A 52 10.95 -3.51 -2.96
CA ILE A 52 12.40 -3.59 -3.13
C ILE A 52 13.09 -3.90 -1.79
N GLU A 53 12.71 -3.21 -0.72
CA GLU A 53 13.28 -3.47 0.62
C GLU A 53 12.98 -4.89 1.12
N LEU A 54 11.74 -5.38 0.93
CA LEU A 54 11.35 -6.75 1.30
C LEU A 54 12.13 -7.79 0.50
N ALA A 55 12.26 -7.60 -0.81
CA ALA A 55 13.03 -8.49 -1.66
C ALA A 55 14.52 -8.54 -1.27
N GLN A 56 15.13 -7.38 -0.97
CA GLN A 56 16.52 -7.31 -0.53
C GLN A 56 16.76 -7.96 0.83
N ARG A 57 15.85 -7.78 1.78
CA ARG A 57 16.03 -8.27 3.15
C ARG A 57 15.69 -9.73 3.33
N PHE A 58 14.70 -10.24 2.61
CA PHE A 58 14.11 -11.55 2.87
C PHE A 58 14.17 -12.49 1.67
N GLY A 59 14.51 -12.01 0.47
CA GLY A 59 14.53 -12.82 -0.75
C GLY A 59 13.13 -13.34 -1.16
N CYS A 60 12.05 -12.75 -0.65
CA CYS A 60 10.69 -13.20 -0.95
C CYS A 60 10.24 -12.80 -2.36
N LYS A 61 9.32 -13.58 -2.93
CA LYS A 61 8.68 -13.26 -4.22
C LYS A 61 7.51 -12.32 -3.99
N ILE A 62 7.52 -11.18 -4.69
CA ILE A 62 6.55 -10.11 -4.50
C ILE A 62 5.82 -9.83 -5.81
N THR A 63 4.49 -9.78 -5.75
CA THR A 63 3.67 -9.12 -6.75
C THR A 63 3.33 -7.74 -6.21
N ALA A 64 3.72 -6.68 -6.93
CA ALA A 64 3.53 -5.31 -6.53
C ALA A 64 2.63 -4.60 -7.54
N VAL A 65 1.48 -4.09 -7.07
CA VAL A 65 0.47 -3.50 -7.97
C VAL A 65 0.20 -2.04 -7.67
N ASP A 66 -0.04 -1.29 -8.74
CA ASP A 66 -0.49 0.11 -8.68
C ASP A 66 -1.35 0.43 -9.90
N MET A 67 -2.16 1.49 -9.83
CA MET A 67 -2.90 2.03 -10.98
C MET A 67 -2.04 2.95 -11.84
N ASP A 68 -0.99 3.55 -11.28
CA ASP A 68 -0.09 4.49 -11.97
C ASP A 68 1.01 3.74 -12.74
N ALA A 69 0.80 3.60 -14.05
CA ALA A 69 1.77 2.94 -14.93
C ALA A 69 3.15 3.63 -14.95
N GLN A 70 3.21 4.96 -14.78
CA GLN A 70 4.48 5.69 -14.75
C GLN A 70 5.26 5.38 -13.45
N ALA A 71 4.56 5.29 -12.33
CA ALA A 71 5.17 4.88 -11.06
C ALA A 71 5.72 3.45 -11.15
N LEU A 72 4.99 2.53 -11.78
CA LEU A 72 5.43 1.14 -11.99
C LEU A 72 6.68 1.04 -12.87
N GLU A 73 6.81 1.85 -13.93
CA GLU A 73 8.03 1.87 -14.74
C GLU A 73 9.25 2.37 -13.94
N VAL A 74 9.06 3.36 -13.05
CA VAL A 74 10.12 3.79 -12.14
C VAL A 74 10.46 2.68 -11.14
N ALA A 75 9.45 1.98 -10.62
CA ALA A 75 9.63 0.87 -9.68
C ALA A 75 10.44 -0.29 -10.30
N LYS A 76 10.13 -0.69 -11.54
CA LYS A 76 10.89 -1.71 -12.29
C LYS A 76 12.36 -1.35 -12.41
N LYS A 77 12.66 -0.14 -12.91
CA LYS A 77 14.05 0.35 -13.04
C LYS A 77 14.79 0.37 -11.70
N SER A 78 14.09 0.79 -10.64
CA SER A 78 14.66 0.83 -9.29
C SER A 78 14.98 -0.58 -8.77
N ALA A 79 14.10 -1.55 -9.00
CA ALA A 79 14.31 -2.94 -8.61
C ALA A 79 15.45 -3.61 -9.38
N GLU A 80 15.59 -3.32 -10.67
CA GLU A 80 16.72 -3.76 -11.49
C GLU A 80 18.04 -3.19 -10.96
N THR A 81 18.09 -1.88 -10.70
CA THR A 81 19.26 -1.21 -10.12
C THR A 81 19.63 -1.76 -8.75
N ALA A 82 18.63 -2.17 -7.97
CA ALA A 82 18.80 -2.78 -6.65
C ALA A 82 19.18 -4.28 -6.71
N GLY A 83 19.24 -4.89 -7.90
CA GLY A 83 19.58 -6.30 -8.11
C GLY A 83 18.47 -7.31 -7.75
N VAL A 84 17.25 -6.82 -7.49
CA VAL A 84 16.11 -7.67 -7.05
C VAL A 84 14.96 -7.72 -8.05
N GLY A 85 15.13 -7.21 -9.27
CA GLY A 85 14.09 -7.21 -10.29
C GLY A 85 13.50 -8.60 -10.58
N HIS A 86 14.31 -9.64 -10.48
CA HIS A 86 13.89 -11.04 -10.70
C HIS A 86 12.97 -11.60 -9.59
N LEU A 87 12.85 -10.93 -8.44
CA LEU A 87 11.99 -11.30 -7.32
C LEU A 87 10.66 -10.56 -7.34
N ILE A 88 10.54 -9.45 -8.11
CA ILE A 88 9.39 -8.56 -8.03
C ILE A 88 8.67 -8.48 -9.38
N ARG A 89 7.39 -8.81 -9.39
CA ARG A 89 6.51 -8.64 -10.53
C ARG A 89 5.66 -7.39 -10.34
N PHE A 90 5.92 -6.36 -11.14
CA PHE A 90 5.15 -5.11 -11.12
C PHE A 90 4.04 -5.15 -12.16
N GLU A 91 2.78 -4.94 -11.72
CA GLU A 91 1.60 -5.03 -12.57
C GLU A 91 0.63 -3.88 -12.32
N ARG A 92 -0.05 -3.45 -13.37
CA ARG A 92 -1.14 -2.49 -13.23
C ARG A 92 -2.41 -3.21 -12.82
N ALA A 93 -2.94 -2.93 -11.62
CA ALA A 93 -4.18 -3.53 -11.13
C ALA A 93 -4.98 -2.56 -10.26
N ASN A 94 -6.29 -2.81 -10.22
CA ASN A 94 -7.22 -2.09 -9.36
C ASN A 94 -7.41 -2.86 -8.05
N ALA A 95 -7.14 -2.23 -6.91
CA ALA A 95 -7.29 -2.82 -5.58
C ALA A 95 -8.72 -3.30 -5.27
N MET A 96 -9.75 -2.73 -5.92
CA MET A 96 -11.15 -3.14 -5.77
C MET A 96 -11.53 -4.36 -6.63
N LYS A 97 -10.63 -4.85 -7.48
CA LYS A 97 -10.82 -6.02 -8.34
C LYS A 97 -9.44 -6.55 -8.75
N LEU A 98 -8.84 -7.32 -7.88
CA LEU A 98 -7.51 -7.89 -8.09
C LEU A 98 -7.59 -9.06 -9.09
N PRO A 99 -6.70 -9.13 -10.11
CA PRO A 99 -6.73 -10.15 -11.14
C PRO A 99 -6.04 -11.45 -10.69
N TYR A 100 -6.28 -11.87 -9.46
CA TYR A 100 -5.67 -13.06 -8.86
C TYR A 100 -6.75 -14.00 -8.34
N GLU A 101 -6.44 -15.29 -8.32
CA GLU A 101 -7.29 -16.32 -7.75
C GLU A 101 -7.37 -16.17 -6.22
N ASP A 102 -8.41 -16.77 -5.64
CA ASP A 102 -8.57 -16.84 -4.20
C ASP A 102 -7.37 -17.57 -3.56
N ALA A 103 -7.03 -17.21 -2.34
CA ALA A 103 -5.97 -17.85 -1.56
C ALA A 103 -4.60 -17.94 -2.28
N SER A 104 -4.22 -16.89 -3.01
CA SER A 104 -2.98 -16.85 -3.80
C SER A 104 -1.76 -16.37 -3.05
N PHE A 105 -1.93 -15.61 -1.96
CA PHE A 105 -0.85 -14.92 -1.25
C PHE A 105 -0.82 -15.26 0.23
N ASP A 106 0.38 -15.34 0.78
CA ASP A 106 0.60 -15.56 2.22
C ASP A 106 0.49 -14.25 3.00
N ILE A 107 0.87 -13.13 2.36
CA ILE A 107 0.80 -11.79 2.97
C ILE A 107 0.28 -10.81 1.92
N VAL A 108 -0.67 -9.96 2.33
CA VAL A 108 -1.05 -8.75 1.60
C VAL A 108 -0.61 -7.55 2.41
N ILE A 109 0.14 -6.63 1.80
CA ILE A 109 0.57 -5.38 2.42
C ILE A 109 0.00 -4.18 1.66
N ASN A 110 -0.55 -3.22 2.41
CA ASN A 110 -1.05 -1.96 1.88
C ASN A 110 -0.71 -0.81 2.82
N GLU A 111 -0.14 0.26 2.30
CA GLU A 111 0.27 1.41 3.11
C GLU A 111 -0.33 2.72 2.59
N ALA A 112 -1.09 3.41 3.45
CA ALA A 112 -1.62 4.76 3.25
C ALA A 112 -2.48 4.95 1.99
N MET A 113 -3.13 3.90 1.49
CA MET A 113 -3.99 4.00 0.31
C MET A 113 -5.48 4.02 0.68
N LEU A 114 -5.89 3.22 1.67
CA LEU A 114 -7.30 3.12 2.04
C LEU A 114 -7.86 4.45 2.52
N THR A 115 -7.09 5.24 3.26
CA THR A 115 -7.47 6.62 3.66
C THR A 115 -7.88 7.49 2.46
N MET A 116 -7.31 7.28 1.28
CA MET A 116 -7.62 8.04 0.06
C MET A 116 -8.84 7.49 -0.71
N GLN A 117 -9.50 6.46 -0.22
CA GLN A 117 -10.68 5.87 -0.83
C GLN A 117 -11.97 6.31 -0.11
N ALA A 118 -13.09 6.35 -0.85
CA ALA A 118 -14.41 6.45 -0.25
C ALA A 118 -14.74 5.19 0.56
N ASP A 119 -15.60 5.29 1.57
CA ASP A 119 -15.84 4.19 2.53
C ASP A 119 -16.31 2.88 1.87
N GLN A 120 -17.18 2.97 0.86
CA GLN A 120 -17.58 1.79 0.08
C GLN A 120 -16.43 1.18 -0.72
N ALA A 121 -15.50 2.00 -1.21
CA ALA A 121 -14.32 1.53 -1.94
C ALA A 121 -13.31 0.86 -1.00
N LYS A 122 -13.15 1.38 0.25
CA LYS A 122 -12.34 0.74 1.30
C LYS A 122 -12.80 -0.70 1.53
N LYS A 123 -14.12 -0.89 1.77
CA LYS A 123 -14.71 -2.22 1.97
C LYS A 123 -14.43 -3.17 0.80
N LYS A 124 -14.60 -2.69 -0.45
CA LYS A 124 -14.29 -3.50 -1.64
C LYS A 124 -12.82 -3.89 -1.71
N CYS A 125 -11.91 -2.96 -1.39
CA CYS A 125 -10.47 -3.26 -1.35
C CYS A 125 -10.17 -4.34 -0.31
N VAL A 126 -10.67 -4.18 0.92
CA VAL A 126 -10.43 -5.15 2.00
C VAL A 126 -11.02 -6.52 1.66
N MET A 127 -12.22 -6.59 1.09
CA MET A 127 -12.79 -7.86 0.62
C MET A 127 -11.90 -8.55 -0.43
N GLU A 128 -11.32 -7.80 -1.37
CA GLU A 128 -10.39 -8.34 -2.35
C GLU A 128 -9.07 -8.79 -1.71
N TYR A 129 -8.55 -8.05 -0.72
CA TYR A 129 -7.35 -8.46 0.02
C TYR A 129 -7.58 -9.77 0.76
N LEU A 130 -8.71 -9.90 1.46
CA LEU A 130 -9.08 -11.13 2.17
C LEU A 130 -9.34 -12.30 1.21
N ARG A 131 -9.96 -12.05 0.06
CA ARG A 131 -10.20 -13.09 -0.95
C ARG A 131 -8.89 -13.69 -1.49
N VAL A 132 -7.91 -12.85 -1.80
CA VAL A 132 -6.64 -13.32 -2.36
C VAL A 132 -5.66 -13.84 -1.30
N LEU A 133 -5.90 -13.58 -0.01
CA LEU A 133 -5.15 -14.15 1.09
C LEU A 133 -5.48 -15.63 1.27
N LYS A 134 -4.46 -16.43 1.54
CA LYS A 134 -4.62 -17.81 1.98
C LYS A 134 -5.30 -17.86 3.35
N PRO A 135 -5.93 -18.99 3.72
CA PRO A 135 -6.26 -19.25 5.12
C PRO A 135 -5.04 -19.03 6.00
N GLU A 136 -5.23 -18.35 7.13
CA GLU A 136 -4.15 -17.93 8.05
C GLU A 136 -3.12 -16.96 7.44
N GLY A 137 -3.38 -16.42 6.24
CA GLY A 137 -2.59 -15.37 5.63
C GLY A 137 -2.70 -14.05 6.40
N LEU A 138 -1.70 -13.19 6.28
CA LEU A 138 -1.61 -11.96 7.05
C LEU A 138 -1.91 -10.74 6.18
N LEU A 139 -2.91 -9.93 6.60
CA LEU A 139 -3.15 -8.60 6.05
C LEU A 139 -2.41 -7.57 6.91
N LEU A 140 -1.45 -6.88 6.31
CA LEU A 140 -0.71 -5.78 6.92
C LEU A 140 -1.17 -4.46 6.31
N THR A 141 -1.78 -3.61 7.10
CA THR A 141 -2.18 -2.28 6.64
C THR A 141 -1.73 -1.19 7.60
N HIS A 142 -1.41 -0.04 7.04
CA HIS A 142 -1.04 1.16 7.76
C HIS A 142 -1.73 2.35 7.10
N ASP A 143 -2.62 2.99 7.84
CA ASP A 143 -3.41 4.14 7.36
C ASP A 143 -3.59 5.20 8.47
N VAL A 144 -4.26 6.30 8.15
CA VAL A 144 -4.50 7.39 9.10
C VAL A 144 -5.69 7.06 9.99
N LEU A 145 -5.47 7.15 11.30
CA LEU A 145 -6.50 7.02 12.34
C LEU A 145 -6.92 8.40 12.84
N LEU A 146 -8.20 8.66 12.91
CA LEU A 146 -8.76 9.80 13.64
C LEU A 146 -9.04 9.43 15.08
N LYS A 147 -8.66 10.30 16.03
CA LYS A 147 -9.05 10.15 17.44
C LYS A 147 -10.54 10.35 17.64
N GLU A 148 -11.12 11.26 16.86
CA GLU A 148 -12.55 11.61 16.88
C GLU A 148 -13.04 11.86 15.45
N ALA A 149 -14.29 11.50 15.17
CA ALA A 149 -14.93 11.75 13.88
C ALA A 149 -15.25 13.24 13.72
N LYS A 150 -14.33 14.03 13.15
CA LYS A 150 -14.51 15.45 12.87
C LYS A 150 -14.37 15.71 11.37
N GLU A 151 -15.46 16.19 10.76
CA GLU A 151 -15.46 16.49 9.31
C GLU A 151 -14.48 17.63 8.97
N SER A 152 -14.29 18.61 9.84
CA SER A 152 -13.31 19.68 9.66
C SER A 152 -11.90 19.14 9.48
N VAL A 153 -11.50 18.11 10.25
CA VAL A 153 -10.18 17.49 10.16
C VAL A 153 -10.00 16.76 8.81
N ARG A 154 -11.05 16.10 8.30
CA ARG A 154 -11.03 15.48 6.98
C ARG A 154 -10.83 16.51 5.87
N GLN A 155 -11.57 17.63 5.97
CA GLN A 155 -11.48 18.73 5.01
C GLN A 155 -10.09 19.39 5.03
N GLU A 156 -9.56 19.69 6.21
CA GLU A 156 -8.21 20.25 6.37
C GLU A 156 -7.13 19.32 5.80
N LEU A 157 -7.21 18.02 6.09
CA LEU A 157 -6.29 17.03 5.52
C LEU A 157 -6.41 16.98 3.99
N SER A 158 -7.64 16.95 3.46
CA SER A 158 -7.88 16.92 2.00
C SER A 158 -7.32 18.16 1.31
N GLN A 159 -7.47 19.33 1.92
CA GLN A 159 -6.92 20.59 1.42
C GLN A 159 -5.37 20.59 1.47
N ALA A 160 -4.79 20.14 2.58
CA ALA A 160 -3.35 20.15 2.79
C ALA A 160 -2.59 19.26 1.77
N ILE A 161 -3.17 18.12 1.39
CA ILE A 161 -2.51 17.18 0.46
C ILE A 161 -3.09 17.20 -0.96
N HIS A 162 -4.07 18.08 -1.22
CA HIS A 162 -4.78 18.21 -2.50
C HIS A 162 -5.36 16.89 -3.04
N VAL A 163 -5.81 16.03 -2.13
CA VAL A 163 -6.48 14.74 -2.43
C VAL A 163 -7.65 14.59 -1.47
N ASN A 164 -8.79 14.13 -1.98
CA ASN A 164 -9.92 13.82 -1.12
C ASN A 164 -9.56 12.62 -0.23
N VAL A 165 -9.67 12.78 1.10
CA VAL A 165 -9.32 11.73 2.06
C VAL A 165 -10.46 11.48 3.03
N GLY A 166 -10.62 10.21 3.38
CA GLY A 166 -11.63 9.75 4.35
C GLY A 166 -10.99 8.90 5.46
N PRO A 167 -10.11 9.46 6.31
CA PRO A 167 -9.61 8.72 7.45
C PRO A 167 -10.77 8.36 8.40
N LEU A 168 -10.67 7.21 9.05
CA LEU A 168 -11.69 6.70 9.95
C LEU A 168 -11.20 6.72 11.40
N THR A 169 -12.12 6.69 12.33
CA THR A 169 -11.84 6.37 13.74
C THR A 169 -11.52 4.89 13.88
N GLN A 170 -11.08 4.46 15.06
CA GLN A 170 -10.82 3.05 15.34
C GLN A 170 -12.04 2.18 15.01
N ASP A 171 -13.23 2.52 15.55
CA ASP A 171 -14.46 1.78 15.27
C ASP A 171 -14.81 1.75 13.76
N GLY A 172 -14.52 2.86 13.06
CA GLY A 172 -14.72 2.93 11.62
C GLY A 172 -13.79 1.99 10.85
N TRP A 173 -12.54 1.85 11.26
CA TRP A 173 -11.60 0.90 10.67
C TRP A 173 -11.96 -0.54 10.99
N GLU A 174 -12.39 -0.84 12.23
CA GLU A 174 -12.86 -2.18 12.63
C GLU A 174 -14.07 -2.64 11.84
N GLN A 175 -14.94 -1.72 11.39
CA GLN A 175 -16.08 -2.04 10.51
C GLN A 175 -15.70 -2.26 9.03
N VAL A 176 -14.51 -1.87 8.64
CA VAL A 176 -13.99 -2.04 7.27
C VAL A 176 -13.15 -3.28 7.15
N MET A 177 -12.44 -3.66 8.21
CA MET A 177 -11.57 -4.85 8.29
C MET A 177 -12.37 -6.11 8.57
#